data_47dc7434cb26d62d0861ad84b4eee08e
#
_entry.id   47dc7434cb26d62d0861ad84b4eee08e
#
_cell.length_a   1.000
_cell.length_b   1.000
_cell.length_c   1.000
_cell.angle_alpha   90.00
_cell.angle_beta   90.00
_cell.angle_gamma   90.00
#
_symmetry.space_group_name_H-M   'P 1'
#
loop_
_entity.id
_entity.type
_entity.pdbx_description
1 polymer ?
#
loop_
_entity_poly.entity_id
_entity_poly.type
_entity_poly.pdbx_seq_one_letter_code
_entity_poly.pdbx_strand_id
1 'polypeptide(L)'
;EFNLKKEKSIFDTEENIQSIEDLETVLINSDFDIGFPIDREALHRSVIERGYYSSYEPCNYPGVNIKYYRNPLRRNFGVCDCEKPCNGKGLNNTCKKITVAVFKSGKVIITGGRSKNDISIAHKFITEFIQENKEYIILK
;
A
#
# COMPACT_ATOMS: atom_id res chain seq x y z
N GLU A 1 -2.57 14.19 3.42
CA GLU A 1 -2.99 14.46 2.04
C GLU A 1 -2.00 13.86 1.07
N PHE A 2 -2.52 13.31 -0.01
CA PHE A 2 -1.66 12.81 -1.07
C PHE A 2 -0.82 13.94 -1.60
N ASN A 3 0.32 13.58 -2.12
CA ASN A 3 1.13 14.55 -2.82
C ASN A 3 0.48 14.83 -4.17
N LEU A 4 -0.49 15.71 -4.16
CA LEU A 4 -1.28 15.99 -5.34
C LEU A 4 -0.47 16.55 -6.48
N LYS A 5 0.62 17.22 -6.16
CA LYS A 5 1.49 17.74 -7.21
C LYS A 5 2.13 16.61 -7.99
N LYS A 6 2.54 15.56 -7.30
CA LYS A 6 3.10 14.42 -8.00
C LYS A 6 2.06 13.72 -8.85
N GLU A 7 0.88 13.57 -8.29
CA GLU A 7 -0.20 12.98 -9.05
C GLU A 7 -0.53 13.83 -10.27
N LYS A 8 -0.53 15.13 -10.08
CA LYS A 8 -0.78 16.02 -11.18
C LYS A 8 0.29 15.90 -12.25
N SER A 9 1.53 15.74 -11.83
CA SER A 9 2.61 15.54 -12.79
C SER A 9 2.36 14.29 -13.62
N ILE A 10 1.85 13.25 -13.01
CA ILE A 10 1.48 12.05 -13.73
C ILE A 10 0.31 12.34 -14.66
N PHE A 11 -0.63 13.13 -14.20
CA PHE A 11 -1.79 13.46 -15.01
C PHE A 11 -1.46 14.36 -16.18
N ASP A 12 -0.37 15.09 -16.12
CA ASP A 12 0.06 15.89 -17.24
C ASP A 12 0.35 15.04 -18.47
N THR A 13 0.55 13.75 -18.26
CA THR A 13 0.75 12.80 -19.34
C THR A 13 -0.42 11.84 -19.45
N GLU A 14 -1.58 12.35 -19.13
CA GLU A 14 -2.77 11.51 -19.04
C GLU A 14 -3.07 10.76 -20.32
N GLU A 15 -2.90 11.39 -21.44
CA GLU A 15 -3.15 10.74 -22.71
C GLU A 15 -2.23 9.56 -22.92
N ASN A 16 -0.98 9.72 -22.53
CA ASN A 16 -0.03 8.62 -22.65
C ASN A 16 -0.41 7.48 -21.70
N ILE A 17 -0.86 7.85 -20.52
CA ILE A 17 -1.28 6.86 -19.54
C ILE A 17 -2.46 6.07 -20.07
N GLN A 18 -3.39 6.76 -20.71
CA GLN A 18 -4.55 6.09 -21.25
C GLN A 18 -4.20 5.13 -22.36
N SER A 19 -3.27 5.52 -23.21
CA SER A 19 -2.80 4.62 -24.26
C SER A 19 -2.19 3.35 -23.67
N ILE A 20 -1.43 3.52 -22.60
CA ILE A 20 -0.82 2.37 -21.96
C ILE A 20 -1.89 1.50 -21.31
N GLU A 21 -2.91 2.11 -20.73
CA GLU A 21 -4.01 1.37 -20.16
C GLU A 21 -4.68 0.44 -21.16
N ASP A 22 -4.86 0.92 -22.36
CA ASP A 22 -5.47 0.11 -23.40
C ASP A 22 -4.62 -1.09 -23.71
N LEU A 23 -3.32 -0.98 -23.56
CA LEU A 23 -2.43 -2.08 -23.85
C LEU A 23 -2.27 -3.01 -22.68
N GLU A 24 -2.25 -2.45 -21.47
CA GLU A 24 -1.93 -3.25 -20.31
C GLU A 24 -2.27 -2.50 -19.04
N THR A 25 -1.97 -3.12 -17.94
CA THR A 25 -2.19 -2.55 -16.63
C THR A 25 -1.29 -1.35 -16.39
N VAL A 26 -1.89 -0.23 -16.00
CA VAL A 26 -1.15 0.93 -15.52
C VAL A 26 -1.25 0.92 -14.01
N LEU A 27 -0.10 0.99 -13.34
CA LEU A 27 -0.06 0.98 -11.89
C LEU A 27 0.09 2.40 -11.37
N ILE A 28 -0.69 2.73 -10.37
CA ILE A 28 -0.69 4.06 -9.77
C ILE A 28 0.08 3.98 -8.46
N ASN A 29 0.96 4.95 -8.25
CA ASN A 29 1.77 5.04 -7.03
C ASN A 29 1.45 6.33 -6.30
N SER A 30 1.70 6.32 -5.00
CA SER A 30 1.51 7.51 -4.19
C SER A 30 2.53 7.49 -3.07
N ASP A 31 2.93 8.68 -2.59
CA ASP A 31 3.77 8.75 -1.41
C ASP A 31 3.30 9.90 -0.53
N PHE A 32 3.51 9.75 0.75
CA PHE A 32 3.14 10.78 1.71
C PHE A 32 3.94 10.55 3.00
N ASP A 33 3.80 11.46 3.94
CA ASP A 33 4.54 11.42 5.19
C ASP A 33 3.56 11.36 6.36
N ILE A 34 3.82 10.42 7.28
CA ILE A 34 2.99 10.26 8.46
C ILE A 34 3.19 11.42 9.44
N GLY A 35 4.38 11.99 9.48
CA GLY A 35 4.65 13.12 10.34
C GLY A 35 5.44 12.81 11.59
N PHE A 36 5.83 11.58 11.80
CA PHE A 36 6.69 11.21 12.93
C PHE A 36 7.47 9.95 12.57
N PRO A 37 8.61 9.73 13.23
CA PRO A 37 9.44 8.56 12.91
C PRO A 37 8.77 7.27 13.41
N ILE A 38 9.07 6.19 12.73
CA ILE A 38 8.42 4.90 12.93
C ILE A 38 9.44 3.88 13.45
N ASP A 39 9.04 3.16 14.50
CA ASP A 39 9.77 1.96 14.92
C ASP A 39 9.32 0.84 13.99
N ARG A 40 10.16 0.55 13.00
CA ARG A 40 9.80 -0.37 11.94
C ARG A 40 9.54 -1.79 12.42
N GLU A 41 10.31 -2.23 13.41
CA GLU A 41 10.14 -3.56 13.95
C GLU A 41 8.81 -3.69 14.67
N ALA A 42 8.46 -2.67 15.46
CA ALA A 42 7.18 -2.67 16.15
C ALA A 42 6.02 -2.64 15.16
N LEU A 43 6.15 -1.85 14.10
CA LEU A 43 5.11 -1.80 13.08
C LEU A 43 4.94 -3.16 12.41
N HIS A 44 6.05 -3.77 12.00
CA HIS A 44 6.00 -5.07 11.34
C HIS A 44 5.29 -6.09 12.24
N ARG A 45 5.65 -6.11 13.51
CA ARG A 45 5.07 -7.03 14.47
C ARG A 45 3.57 -6.79 14.63
N SER A 46 3.18 -5.52 14.73
CA SER A 46 1.77 -5.18 14.88
C SER A 46 0.95 -5.61 13.66
N VAL A 47 1.51 -5.41 12.48
CA VAL A 47 0.82 -5.79 11.24
C VAL A 47 0.57 -7.29 11.20
N ILE A 48 1.60 -8.06 11.53
CA ILE A 48 1.49 -9.52 11.57
C ILE A 48 0.46 -9.95 12.59
N GLU A 49 0.49 -9.34 13.78
CA GLU A 49 -0.43 -9.71 14.85
C GLU A 49 -1.89 -9.43 14.48
N ARG A 50 -2.12 -8.45 13.65
CA ARG A 50 -3.48 -8.13 13.19
C ARG A 50 -3.91 -8.97 12.00
N GLY A 51 -3.07 -9.88 11.54
CA GLY A 51 -3.43 -10.81 10.48
C GLY A 51 -3.13 -10.35 9.08
N TYR A 52 -2.44 -9.23 8.93
CA TYR A 52 -2.05 -8.74 7.61
C TYR A 52 -0.69 -9.28 7.21
N TYR A 53 -0.36 -9.15 5.94
CA TYR A 53 0.91 -9.62 5.41
C TYR A 53 1.95 -8.51 5.48
N SER A 54 3.13 -8.84 5.95
CA SER A 54 4.21 -7.88 6.07
C SER A 54 5.54 -8.57 5.93
N SER A 55 6.51 -7.87 5.36
CA SER A 55 7.87 -8.34 5.36
C SER A 55 8.78 -7.17 5.73
N TYR A 56 9.81 -7.47 6.51
CA TYR A 56 10.75 -6.47 6.94
C TYR A 56 12.12 -7.09 7.04
N GLU A 57 12.95 -6.77 6.06
CA GLU A 57 14.33 -7.28 5.97
C GLU A 57 15.25 -6.10 5.76
N PRO A 58 15.63 -5.43 6.85
CA PRO A 58 16.40 -4.18 6.73
C PRO A 58 17.72 -4.31 5.99
N CYS A 59 18.30 -5.50 5.93
CA CYS A 59 19.53 -5.68 5.17
C CYS A 59 19.32 -5.60 3.66
N ASN A 60 18.08 -5.86 3.22
CA ASN A 60 17.77 -5.84 1.79
C ASN A 60 17.00 -4.61 1.39
N TYR A 61 16.13 -4.12 2.26
CA TYR A 61 15.26 -2.99 1.93
C TYR A 61 14.90 -2.27 3.23
N PRO A 62 15.05 -0.96 3.28
CA PRO A 62 14.87 -0.22 4.54
C PRO A 62 13.44 -0.03 4.99
N GLY A 63 12.46 -0.35 4.16
CA GLY A 63 11.07 -0.14 4.53
C GLY A 63 10.38 -1.41 4.98
N VAL A 64 9.33 -1.24 5.78
CA VAL A 64 8.42 -2.35 6.11
C VAL A 64 7.46 -2.46 4.94
N ASN A 65 7.41 -3.62 4.31
CA ASN A 65 6.55 -3.85 3.16
C ASN A 65 5.29 -4.55 3.60
N ILE A 66 4.18 -3.82 3.62
CA ILE A 66 2.88 -4.37 3.98
C ILE A 66 2.14 -4.68 2.69
N LYS A 67 1.59 -5.89 2.62
CA LYS A 67 0.84 -6.33 1.44
C LYS A 67 -0.64 -6.24 1.73
N TYR A 68 -1.33 -5.36 1.03
CA TYR A 68 -2.75 -5.16 1.18
C TYR A 68 -3.45 -5.76 -0.04
N TYR A 69 -4.26 -6.77 0.19
CA TYR A 69 -4.95 -7.47 -0.90
C TYR A 69 -6.33 -6.87 -1.11
N ARG A 70 -6.62 -6.48 -2.31
CA ARG A 70 -7.86 -5.80 -2.66
C ARG A 70 -8.58 -6.54 -3.78
N ASN A 71 -9.81 -6.91 -3.51
CA ASN A 71 -10.67 -7.52 -4.54
C ASN A 71 -12.02 -6.81 -4.50
N PRO A 72 -12.37 -6.06 -5.55
CA PRO A 72 -13.62 -5.30 -5.56
C PRO A 72 -14.86 -6.18 -5.43
N LEU A 73 -14.75 -7.46 -5.79
CA LEU A 73 -15.86 -8.38 -5.74
C LEU A 73 -16.05 -9.01 -4.37
N ARG A 74 -15.15 -8.75 -3.45
CA ARG A 74 -15.16 -9.36 -2.12
C ARG A 74 -14.84 -8.31 -1.07
N ARG A 75 -15.27 -8.59 0.15
CA ARG A 75 -14.94 -7.73 1.29
C ARG A 75 -13.79 -8.36 2.06
N ASN A 76 -12.63 -8.34 1.47
CA ASN A 76 -11.50 -9.02 2.07
C ASN A 76 -10.63 -8.15 2.98
N PHE A 77 -10.93 -6.88 3.13
CA PHE A 77 -10.28 -5.99 4.11
C PHE A 77 -8.76 -6.13 4.18
N GLY A 78 -8.13 -6.26 3.05
CA GLY A 78 -6.68 -6.27 2.97
C GLY A 78 -6.03 -7.62 3.03
N VAL A 79 -6.78 -8.68 3.33
CA VAL A 79 -6.25 -10.02 3.42
C VAL A 79 -6.91 -10.90 2.37
N CYS A 80 -6.08 -11.68 1.67
CA CYS A 80 -6.62 -12.63 0.70
C CYS A 80 -7.22 -13.81 1.44
N ASP A 81 -8.54 -13.97 1.32
CA ASP A 81 -9.24 -15.07 1.97
C ASP A 81 -9.77 -16.09 0.96
N CYS A 82 -9.18 -16.13 -0.21
CA CYS A 82 -9.57 -17.07 -1.26
C CYS A 82 -9.10 -18.48 -0.91
N GLU A 83 -9.81 -19.48 -1.46
CA GLU A 83 -9.45 -20.86 -1.21
C GLU A 83 -8.01 -21.14 -1.60
N LYS A 84 -7.60 -20.59 -2.74
CA LYS A 84 -6.21 -20.69 -3.17
C LYS A 84 -5.59 -19.30 -3.08
N PRO A 85 -4.36 -19.21 -2.57
CA PRO A 85 -3.72 -17.90 -2.49
C PRO A 85 -3.63 -17.24 -3.85
N CYS A 86 -3.97 -15.97 -3.90
CA CYS A 86 -3.90 -15.20 -5.12
C CYS A 86 -2.47 -14.78 -5.41
N ASN A 87 -2.16 -14.61 -6.69
CA ASN A 87 -0.82 -14.18 -7.08
C ASN A 87 -0.63 -12.66 -6.95
N GLY A 88 -1.68 -11.94 -6.54
CA GLY A 88 -1.59 -10.50 -6.35
C GLY A 88 -1.76 -9.67 -7.60
N LYS A 89 -2.06 -10.28 -8.72
CA LYS A 89 -2.16 -9.56 -9.99
C LYS A 89 -3.56 -9.02 -10.27
N GLY A 90 -4.56 -9.51 -9.54
CA GLY A 90 -5.92 -9.03 -9.70
C GLY A 90 -6.61 -9.43 -10.99
N LEU A 91 -6.17 -10.53 -11.59
CA LEU A 91 -6.76 -11.03 -12.82
C LEU A 91 -7.77 -12.14 -12.52
N ASN A 92 -8.78 -12.27 -13.37
CA ASN A 92 -9.76 -13.35 -13.25
C ASN A 92 -10.41 -13.38 -11.86
N ASN A 93 -10.82 -12.21 -11.39
CA ASN A 93 -11.50 -12.06 -10.09
C ASN A 93 -10.63 -12.42 -8.90
N THR A 94 -9.31 -12.41 -9.06
CA THR A 94 -8.41 -12.64 -7.95
C THR A 94 -8.07 -11.30 -7.30
N CYS A 95 -7.42 -11.37 -6.15
CA CYS A 95 -7.06 -10.19 -5.40
C CYS A 95 -5.87 -9.47 -6.02
N LYS A 96 -5.91 -8.15 -5.98
CA LYS A 96 -4.78 -7.33 -6.39
C LYS A 96 -3.95 -7.00 -5.15
N LYS A 97 -2.66 -7.24 -5.23
CA LYS A 97 -1.76 -6.93 -4.14
C LYS A 97 -1.27 -5.48 -4.27
N ILE A 98 -1.53 -4.69 -3.25
CA ILE A 98 -1.03 -3.32 -3.14
C ILE A 98 0.05 -3.34 -2.08
N THR A 99 1.20 -2.76 -2.39
CA THR A 99 2.32 -2.72 -1.46
C THR A 99 2.37 -1.37 -0.78
N VAL A 100 2.42 -1.39 0.56
CA VAL A 100 2.56 -0.19 1.37
C VAL A 100 3.90 -0.28 2.07
N ALA A 101 4.83 0.58 1.67
CA ALA A 101 6.18 0.59 2.26
C ALA A 101 6.27 1.74 3.25
N VAL A 102 6.62 1.42 4.49
CA VAL A 102 6.73 2.42 5.55
C VAL A 102 8.18 2.50 6.01
N PHE A 103 8.70 3.71 6.03
CA PHE A 103 10.11 3.95 6.34
C PHE A 103 10.27 4.55 7.73
N LYS A 104 11.49 4.46 8.25
CA LYS A 104 11.79 4.96 9.58
C LYS A 104 11.43 6.43 9.75
N SER A 105 11.61 7.23 8.72
CA SER A 105 11.31 8.67 8.78
C SER A 105 9.82 8.96 8.89
N GLY A 106 8.98 7.97 8.66
CA GLY A 106 7.53 8.18 8.58
C GLY A 106 7.02 8.30 7.17
N LYS A 107 7.91 8.23 6.20
CA LYS A 107 7.51 8.28 4.81
C LYS A 107 6.83 6.98 4.41
N VAL A 108 5.76 7.08 3.65
CA VAL A 108 4.99 5.94 3.18
C VAL A 108 4.89 6.01 1.66
N ILE A 109 5.15 4.87 1.03
CA ILE A 109 5.01 4.75 -0.42
C ILE A 109 4.03 3.64 -0.71
N ILE A 110 3.00 3.95 -1.49
CA ILE A 110 1.99 2.97 -1.88
C ILE A 110 2.16 2.70 -3.36
N THR A 111 2.32 1.43 -3.71
CA THR A 111 2.52 1.04 -5.10
C THR A 111 1.61 -0.12 -5.46
N GLY A 112 1.37 -0.27 -6.75
CA GLY A 112 0.63 -1.41 -7.27
C GLY A 112 -0.86 -1.20 -7.36
N GLY A 113 -1.36 0.00 -7.10
CA GLY A 113 -2.77 0.29 -7.25
C GLY A 113 -3.16 0.37 -8.71
N ARG A 114 -4.34 -0.13 -9.05
CA ARG A 114 -4.84 -0.09 -10.42
C ARG A 114 -5.77 1.09 -10.64
N SER A 115 -6.17 1.76 -9.59
CA SER A 115 -7.05 2.91 -9.67
C SER A 115 -6.77 3.82 -8.49
N LYS A 116 -7.24 5.05 -8.58
CA LYS A 116 -7.13 5.97 -7.46
C LYS A 116 -7.87 5.43 -6.23
N ASN A 117 -8.94 4.70 -6.49
CA ASN A 117 -9.70 4.11 -5.39
C ASN A 117 -8.86 3.10 -4.62
N ASP A 118 -8.09 2.28 -5.32
CA ASP A 118 -7.20 1.33 -4.66
C ASP A 118 -6.20 2.05 -3.77
N ILE A 119 -5.63 3.13 -4.28
CA ILE A 119 -4.65 3.91 -3.53
C ILE A 119 -5.32 4.56 -2.31
N SER A 120 -6.52 5.10 -2.49
CA SER A 120 -7.25 5.71 -1.37
C SER A 120 -7.55 4.72 -0.27
N ILE A 121 -7.93 3.51 -0.65
CA ILE A 121 -8.23 2.46 0.33
C ILE A 121 -6.97 2.09 1.10
N ALA A 122 -5.87 1.91 0.41
CA ALA A 122 -4.61 1.57 1.07
C ALA A 122 -4.12 2.71 1.94
N HIS A 123 -4.28 3.94 1.48
CA HIS A 123 -3.90 5.12 2.25
C HIS A 123 -4.70 5.19 3.55
N LYS A 124 -6.00 5.01 3.44
CA LYS A 124 -6.85 5.03 4.62
C LYS A 124 -6.47 3.91 5.58
N PHE A 125 -6.23 2.72 5.04
CA PHE A 125 -5.84 1.58 5.85
C PHE A 125 -4.58 1.87 6.67
N ILE A 126 -3.52 2.32 6.02
CA ILE A 126 -2.26 2.50 6.72
C ILE A 126 -2.32 3.68 7.69
N THR A 127 -3.02 4.75 7.30
CA THR A 127 -3.16 5.90 8.16
C THR A 127 -3.90 5.54 9.44
N GLU A 128 -5.01 4.84 9.30
CA GLU A 128 -5.78 4.43 10.47
C GLU A 128 -5.02 3.42 11.32
N PHE A 129 -4.33 2.49 10.67
CA PHE A 129 -3.55 1.50 11.40
C PHE A 129 -2.48 2.16 12.26
N ILE A 130 -1.76 3.10 11.67
CA ILE A 130 -0.69 3.78 12.40
C ILE A 130 -1.26 4.63 13.52
N GLN A 131 -2.38 5.31 13.29
CA GLN A 131 -2.99 6.13 14.34
C GLN A 131 -3.46 5.29 15.51
N GLU A 132 -4.06 4.14 15.23
CA GLU A 132 -4.54 3.26 16.28
C GLU A 132 -3.42 2.67 17.11
N ASN A 133 -2.25 2.51 16.53
CA ASN A 133 -1.11 1.88 17.20
C ASN A 133 0.03 2.86 17.45
N LYS A 134 -0.25 4.15 17.40
CA LYS A 134 0.76 5.17 17.42
C LYS A 134 1.72 5.06 18.59
N GLU A 135 1.20 4.87 19.79
CA GLU A 135 2.04 4.81 20.97
C GLU A 135 3.03 3.66 20.92
N TYR A 136 2.62 2.57 20.28
CA TYR A 136 3.43 1.38 20.19
C TYR A 136 4.48 1.47 19.09
N ILE A 137 4.15 2.13 17.99
CA ILE A 137 5.01 2.12 16.81
C ILE A 137 5.79 3.40 16.59
N ILE A 138 5.50 4.45 17.36
CA ILE A 138 6.28 5.69 17.22
C ILE A 138 7.68 5.46 17.77
N LEU A 139 8.68 5.90 17.01
CA LEU A 139 10.07 5.75 17.42
C LEU A 139 10.39 6.83 18.46
N LYS A 140 10.91 6.40 19.58
CA LYS A 140 11.23 7.30 20.69
C LYS A 140 12.69 7.62 20.79
#